data_acabfd064d771e1fce86e83aa47b522d
#
_entry.id   acabfd064d771e1fce86e83aa47b522d
#
_cell.length_a   1.000
_cell.length_b   1.000
_cell.length_c   1.000
_cell.angle_alpha   90.00
_cell.angle_beta   90.00
_cell.angle_gamma   90.00
#
_symmetry.space_group_name_H-M   'P 1'
#
loop_
_entity.id
_entity.type
_entity.pdbx_description
1 polymer ?
#
loop_
_entity_poly.entity_id
_entity_poly.type
_entity_poly.pdbx_seq_one_letter_code
_entity_poly.pdbx_strand_id
1 'polypeptide(L)'
;MNLSRLLKRGGLRPSWEFTTQGDIWRLHPASGGRLVGEERDAVRKAVSFFCLDLTAGKPLWSGRNFGEPWWTGIEAVHDETVILHGFATPDLPEHRGVAAVDLATGDLLWQDAAIAYWGAAGDCVYAGRVARGGMISEEIEIRTGRVVRELGSGDEGRRLVPPRQESIPADVLFPSHLPEGISGTSPMSVLLREATGNVDVTGPAEYIEQHQRVVFSYYERGKDFTEQRPVLASRIGVVDASSRRMRGTMVLDHAVVVPIPDTFLMRDGVFYAVRERKTLCAVRLFP
;
A
#
# COMPACT_ATOMS: atom_id res chain seq x y z
N MET A 1 33.88 34.80 5.86
CA MET A 1 32.77 35.66 6.26
C MET A 1 31.47 35.00 5.80
N ASN A 2 30.62 34.63 6.71
CA ASN A 2 29.24 34.08 6.61
C ASN A 2 29.00 32.73 5.90
N LEU A 3 29.35 31.69 6.61
CA LEU A 3 28.98 30.27 6.39
C LEU A 3 27.66 29.87 7.07
N SER A 4 26.75 30.75 7.37
CA SER A 4 25.58 30.46 8.19
C SER A 4 24.25 30.77 7.49
N ARG A 5 24.08 30.26 6.28
CA ARG A 5 22.73 29.94 5.73
C ARG A 5 22.64 28.47 5.38
N LEU A 6 22.85 27.60 6.33
CA LEU A 6 22.20 26.32 6.40
C LEU A 6 20.69 26.60 6.49
N LEU A 7 20.07 26.70 5.32
CA LEU A 7 18.63 26.72 5.21
C LEU A 7 18.15 25.49 5.99
N LYS A 8 17.56 25.71 7.17
CA LYS A 8 16.78 24.69 7.88
C LYS A 8 15.76 24.21 6.86
N ARG A 9 15.98 23.04 6.28
CA ARG A 9 15.00 22.37 5.45
C ARG A 9 13.75 22.26 6.32
N GLY A 10 12.68 22.95 5.95
CA GLY A 10 11.44 22.89 6.71
C GLY A 10 10.99 21.45 6.82
N GLY A 11 10.67 20.96 8.01
CA GLY A 11 10.06 19.64 8.17
C GLY A 11 8.69 19.65 7.54
N LEU A 12 8.37 18.60 6.78
CA LEU A 12 6.98 18.35 6.35
C LEU A 12 6.15 18.04 7.59
N ARG A 13 5.00 18.68 7.70
CA ARG A 13 4.08 18.47 8.84
C ARG A 13 2.84 17.73 8.34
N PRO A 14 2.53 16.57 8.90
CA PRO A 14 1.30 15.89 8.64
C PRO A 14 0.08 16.74 9.03
N SER A 15 -0.96 16.70 8.23
CA SER A 15 -2.28 17.23 8.57
C SER A 15 -3.01 16.35 9.59
N TRP A 16 -2.74 15.03 9.50
CA TRP A 16 -3.16 14.05 10.48
C TRP A 16 -2.23 12.83 10.47
N GLU A 17 -2.30 12.04 11.52
CA GLU A 17 -1.57 10.79 11.69
C GLU A 17 -2.50 9.72 12.29
N PHE A 18 -2.33 8.48 11.84
CA PHE A 18 -2.98 7.30 12.39
C PHE A 18 -1.92 6.26 12.73
N THR A 19 -1.87 5.81 13.99
CA THR A 19 -0.84 4.90 14.48
C THR A 19 -1.45 3.58 14.90
N THR A 20 -0.88 2.46 14.43
CA THR A 20 -1.21 1.09 14.78
C THR A 20 -0.30 0.57 15.90
N GLN A 21 -0.65 -0.55 16.52
CA GLN A 21 0.21 -1.21 17.51
C GLN A 21 1.28 -2.08 16.84
N GLY A 22 0.89 -2.82 15.81
CA GLY A 22 1.76 -3.62 14.94
C GLY A 22 2.27 -2.82 13.75
N ASP A 23 2.95 -3.50 12.84
CA ASP A 23 3.44 -2.91 11.59
C ASP A 23 2.30 -2.83 10.57
N ILE A 24 2.16 -1.70 9.90
CA ILE A 24 1.30 -1.55 8.71
C ILE A 24 1.97 -2.33 7.59
N TRP A 25 1.33 -3.42 7.18
CA TRP A 25 1.89 -4.35 6.20
C TRP A 25 1.46 -4.05 4.78
N ARG A 26 0.20 -3.68 4.60
CA ARG A 26 -0.40 -3.42 3.31
C ARG A 26 -1.45 -2.31 3.42
N LEU A 27 -1.56 -1.50 2.39
CA LEU A 27 -2.57 -0.44 2.25
C LEU A 27 -3.27 -0.59 0.89
N HIS A 28 -4.59 -0.55 0.89
CA HIS A 28 -5.43 -0.57 -0.30
C HIS A 28 -6.34 0.65 -0.33
N PRO A 29 -6.10 1.59 -1.26
CA PRO A 29 -7.04 2.67 -1.52
C PRO A 29 -8.38 2.11 -1.98
N ALA A 30 -9.45 2.71 -1.50
CA ALA A 30 -10.82 2.32 -1.82
C ALA A 30 -11.64 3.52 -2.31
N SER A 31 -12.81 3.24 -2.86
CA SER A 31 -13.78 4.25 -3.29
C SER A 31 -14.19 5.17 -2.12
N GLY A 32 -14.72 6.37 -2.43
CA GLY A 32 -15.24 7.29 -1.43
C GLY A 32 -14.22 7.84 -0.44
N GLY A 33 -12.93 7.97 -0.84
CA GLY A 33 -11.91 8.54 0.07
C GLY A 33 -11.52 7.64 1.23
N ARG A 34 -11.62 6.33 1.05
CA ARG A 34 -11.30 5.35 2.09
C ARG A 34 -9.97 4.64 1.80
N LEU A 35 -9.35 4.11 2.86
CA LEU A 35 -8.13 3.33 2.79
C LEU A 35 -8.25 2.14 3.75
N VAL A 36 -8.15 0.94 3.20
CA VAL A 36 -8.08 -0.30 4.00
C VAL A 36 -6.64 -0.63 4.29
N GLY A 37 -6.34 -1.04 5.51
CA GLY A 37 -5.01 -1.43 5.92
C GLY A 37 -4.98 -2.76 6.65
N GLU A 38 -3.84 -3.42 6.50
CA GLU A 38 -3.47 -4.65 7.18
C GLU A 38 -2.36 -4.34 8.19
N GLU A 39 -2.61 -4.65 9.45
CA GLU A 39 -1.67 -4.51 10.56
C GLU A 39 -1.19 -5.88 11.02
N ARG A 40 0.12 -6.07 11.18
CA ARG A 40 0.72 -7.32 11.65
C ARG A 40 1.57 -7.13 12.90
N ASP A 41 1.32 -7.93 13.91
CA ASP A 41 2.20 -8.11 15.08
C ASP A 41 2.98 -9.42 14.89
N ALA A 42 4.24 -9.30 14.47
CA ALA A 42 5.09 -10.45 14.20
C ALA A 42 5.46 -11.24 15.49
N VAL A 43 5.44 -10.59 16.64
CA VAL A 43 5.75 -11.22 17.94
C VAL A 43 4.58 -12.08 18.41
N ARG A 44 3.36 -11.51 18.37
CA ARG A 44 2.14 -12.20 18.79
C ARG A 44 1.57 -13.13 17.72
N LYS A 45 2.10 -13.07 16.49
CA LYS A 45 1.52 -13.74 15.33
C LYS A 45 0.05 -13.39 15.14
N ALA A 46 -0.23 -12.09 15.13
CA ALA A 46 -1.58 -11.56 14.99
C ALA A 46 -1.67 -10.60 13.80
N VAL A 47 -2.74 -10.74 13.03
CA VAL A 47 -3.14 -9.80 11.99
C VAL A 47 -4.45 -9.14 12.37
N SER A 48 -4.56 -7.87 12.11
CA SER A 48 -5.81 -7.12 12.18
C SER A 48 -5.96 -6.17 11.01
N PHE A 49 -7.17 -5.74 10.76
CA PHE A 49 -7.51 -4.87 9.65
C PHE A 49 -8.16 -3.59 10.16
N PHE A 50 -8.03 -2.54 9.36
CA PHE A 50 -8.65 -1.25 9.62
C PHE A 50 -9.12 -0.60 8.32
N CYS A 51 -10.07 0.32 8.42
CA CYS A 51 -10.47 1.21 7.34
C CYS A 51 -10.49 2.65 7.84
N LEU A 52 -9.87 3.55 7.08
CA LEU A 52 -9.79 4.97 7.39
C LEU A 52 -10.60 5.81 6.41
N ASP A 53 -11.19 6.87 6.91
CA ASP A 53 -11.57 8.04 6.13
C ASP A 53 -10.31 8.89 5.90
N LEU A 54 -9.86 8.99 4.65
CA LEU A 54 -8.65 9.74 4.29
C LEU A 54 -8.79 11.26 4.45
N THR A 55 -10.01 11.78 4.43
CA THR A 55 -10.25 13.21 4.64
C THR A 55 -10.06 13.59 6.10
N ALA A 56 -10.64 12.80 6.99
CA ALA A 56 -10.60 13.06 8.43
C ALA A 56 -9.38 12.44 9.14
N GLY A 57 -8.73 11.45 8.54
CA GLY A 57 -7.67 10.65 9.15
C GLY A 57 -8.16 9.81 10.32
N LYS A 58 -9.44 9.46 10.33
CA LYS A 58 -10.08 8.71 11.41
C LYS A 58 -10.48 7.32 10.96
N PRO A 59 -10.35 6.31 11.83
CA PRO A 59 -10.86 4.99 11.52
C PRO A 59 -12.38 4.99 11.44
N LEU A 60 -12.93 4.42 10.37
CA LEU A 60 -14.30 3.97 10.31
C LEU A 60 -14.47 2.73 11.19
N TRP A 61 -13.49 1.84 11.10
CA TRP A 61 -13.32 0.69 11.97
C TRP A 61 -11.84 0.30 12.04
N SER A 62 -11.44 -0.40 13.11
CA SER A 62 -10.07 -0.86 13.31
C SER A 62 -10.00 -2.06 14.26
N GLY A 63 -8.86 -2.77 14.23
CA GLY A 63 -8.58 -3.91 15.09
C GLY A 63 -9.47 -5.12 14.80
N ARG A 64 -10.05 -5.22 13.60
CA ARG A 64 -10.87 -6.37 13.19
C ARG A 64 -10.00 -7.56 12.81
N ASN A 65 -10.42 -8.74 13.24
CA ASN A 65 -9.85 -10.03 12.83
C ASN A 65 -11.00 -10.95 12.43
N PHE A 66 -10.77 -11.80 11.43
CA PHE A 66 -11.82 -12.63 10.83
C PHE A 66 -11.57 -14.14 11.02
N GLY A 67 -11.16 -14.51 12.21
CA GLY A 67 -11.08 -15.90 12.69
C GLY A 67 -9.70 -16.52 12.62
N GLU A 68 -8.95 -16.30 11.53
CA GLU A 68 -7.57 -16.78 11.43
C GLU A 68 -6.60 -15.70 11.96
N PRO A 69 -5.77 -16.03 12.98
CA PRO A 69 -5.00 -15.00 13.69
C PRO A 69 -3.83 -14.43 12.90
N TRP A 70 -3.24 -15.15 11.93
CA TRP A 70 -1.99 -14.73 11.26
C TRP A 70 -2.00 -14.92 9.75
N TRP A 71 -2.56 -16.02 9.27
CA TRP A 71 -2.49 -16.45 7.87
C TRP A 71 -3.68 -15.94 7.04
N THR A 72 -3.98 -14.67 7.23
CA THR A 72 -5.02 -13.94 6.48
C THR A 72 -4.42 -12.64 5.97
N GLY A 73 -4.80 -12.20 4.79
CA GLY A 73 -4.37 -10.94 4.21
C GLY A 73 -5.42 -10.33 3.30
N ILE A 74 -5.22 -9.05 2.93
CA ILE A 74 -6.07 -8.37 1.96
C ILE A 74 -5.76 -8.93 0.58
N GLU A 75 -6.76 -9.47 -0.11
CA GLU A 75 -6.66 -9.96 -1.49
C GLU A 75 -7.01 -8.85 -2.48
N ALA A 76 -8.12 -8.16 -2.23
CA ALA A 76 -8.61 -7.07 -3.06
C ALA A 76 -9.60 -6.20 -2.28
N VAL A 77 -9.82 -4.99 -2.77
CA VAL A 77 -10.98 -4.18 -2.43
C VAL A 77 -11.77 -3.97 -3.71
N HIS A 78 -13.04 -4.34 -3.73
CA HIS A 78 -13.90 -4.19 -4.88
C HIS A 78 -15.19 -3.52 -4.44
N ASP A 79 -15.47 -2.35 -5.00
CA ASP A 79 -16.56 -1.48 -4.59
C ASP A 79 -16.64 -1.27 -3.07
N GLU A 80 -17.73 -1.70 -2.44
CA GLU A 80 -17.98 -1.56 -1.01
C GLU A 80 -17.59 -2.84 -0.22
N THR A 81 -16.71 -3.68 -0.78
CA THR A 81 -16.34 -4.96 -0.17
C THR A 81 -14.83 -5.16 -0.14
N VAL A 82 -14.33 -5.50 1.02
CA VAL A 82 -12.95 -5.98 1.20
C VAL A 82 -12.94 -7.49 1.09
N ILE A 83 -12.13 -8.02 0.19
CA ILE A 83 -11.91 -9.45 0.02
C ILE A 83 -10.61 -9.83 0.71
N LEU A 84 -10.70 -10.76 1.63
CA LEU A 84 -9.56 -11.33 2.33
C LEU A 84 -9.31 -12.75 1.84
N HIS A 85 -8.04 -13.17 1.85
CA HIS A 85 -7.64 -14.54 1.61
C HIS A 85 -7.02 -15.17 2.85
N GLY A 86 -7.16 -16.48 2.99
CA GLY A 86 -6.29 -17.30 3.83
C GLY A 86 -5.20 -17.97 3.00
N PHE A 87 -4.40 -18.82 3.65
CA PHE A 87 -3.40 -19.66 2.99
C PHE A 87 -3.81 -21.14 3.05
N ALA A 88 -3.48 -21.89 2.01
CA ALA A 88 -3.74 -23.33 1.98
C ALA A 88 -2.93 -24.05 3.07
N THR A 89 -1.68 -23.68 3.21
CA THR A 89 -0.77 -24.06 4.30
C THR A 89 0.20 -22.91 4.60
N PRO A 90 0.78 -22.85 5.80
CA PRO A 90 1.74 -21.79 6.14
C PRO A 90 2.98 -21.73 5.24
N ASP A 91 3.35 -22.85 4.62
CA ASP A 91 4.61 -23.01 3.87
C ASP A 91 4.44 -22.78 2.37
N LEU A 92 3.20 -22.64 1.88
CA LEU A 92 2.91 -22.41 0.47
C LEU A 92 2.28 -21.06 0.23
N PRO A 93 2.69 -20.36 -0.84
CA PRO A 93 2.11 -19.06 -1.21
C PRO A 93 0.69 -19.18 -1.81
N GLU A 94 0.13 -20.38 -1.84
CA GLU A 94 -1.20 -20.62 -2.39
C GLU A 94 -2.28 -20.04 -1.48
N HIS A 95 -3.05 -19.08 -2.00
CA HIS A 95 -4.18 -18.50 -1.30
C HIS A 95 -5.38 -19.47 -1.36
N ARG A 96 -5.96 -19.73 -0.19
CA ARG A 96 -7.17 -20.55 -0.03
C ARG A 96 -8.02 -20.02 1.10
N GLY A 97 -9.31 -20.06 0.89
CA GLY A 97 -10.27 -19.39 1.75
C GLY A 97 -10.47 -17.93 1.32
N VAL A 98 -11.73 -17.52 1.29
CA VAL A 98 -12.15 -16.17 0.99
C VAL A 98 -13.07 -15.69 2.08
N ALA A 99 -12.88 -14.47 2.55
CA ALA A 99 -13.84 -13.77 3.39
C ALA A 99 -14.17 -12.42 2.76
N ALA A 100 -15.44 -12.07 2.71
CA ALA A 100 -15.92 -10.78 2.27
C ALA A 100 -16.35 -9.94 3.47
N VAL A 101 -15.88 -8.71 3.53
CA VAL A 101 -16.10 -7.78 4.65
C VAL A 101 -16.67 -6.48 4.11
N ASP A 102 -17.67 -5.95 4.78
CA ASP A 102 -18.26 -4.65 4.43
C ASP A 102 -17.25 -3.54 4.65
N LEU A 103 -16.96 -2.77 3.61
CA LEU A 103 -15.96 -1.71 3.63
C LEU A 103 -16.29 -0.59 4.63
N ALA A 104 -17.57 -0.26 4.80
CA ALA A 104 -18.00 0.85 5.64
C ALA A 104 -18.05 0.48 7.13
N THR A 105 -18.45 -0.75 7.45
CA THR A 105 -18.69 -1.17 8.85
C THR A 105 -17.63 -2.11 9.41
N GLY A 106 -16.89 -2.80 8.54
CA GLY A 106 -15.95 -3.85 8.93
C GLY A 106 -16.65 -5.13 9.39
N ASP A 107 -17.92 -5.32 9.07
CA ASP A 107 -18.65 -6.53 9.40
C ASP A 107 -18.37 -7.64 8.39
N LEU A 108 -18.18 -8.86 8.88
CA LEU A 108 -18.07 -10.04 8.02
C LEU A 108 -19.40 -10.29 7.32
N LEU A 109 -19.40 -10.24 5.99
CA LEU A 109 -20.56 -10.54 5.17
C LEU A 109 -20.74 -12.05 5.00
N TRP A 110 -19.68 -12.72 4.58
CA TRP A 110 -19.61 -14.17 4.43
C TRP A 110 -18.16 -14.65 4.38
N GLN A 111 -17.96 -15.95 4.55
CA GLN A 111 -16.66 -16.59 4.35
C GLN A 111 -16.82 -18.00 3.83
N ASP A 112 -15.87 -18.46 3.03
CA ASP A 112 -15.78 -19.82 2.52
C ASP A 112 -14.31 -20.28 2.48
N ALA A 113 -13.98 -21.25 3.30
CA ALA A 113 -12.61 -21.78 3.42
C ALA A 113 -12.20 -22.72 2.27
N ALA A 114 -13.18 -23.15 1.43
CA ALA A 114 -12.94 -24.15 0.39
C ALA A 114 -12.64 -23.56 -0.99
N ILE A 115 -12.77 -22.25 -1.15
CA ILE A 115 -12.56 -21.56 -2.43
C ILE A 115 -11.25 -20.79 -2.46
N ALA A 116 -10.71 -20.61 -3.66
CA ALA A 116 -9.57 -19.72 -3.93
C ALA A 116 -10.04 -18.54 -4.81
N TYR A 117 -9.72 -17.34 -4.42
CA TYR A 117 -10.05 -16.12 -5.16
C TYR A 117 -9.28 -16.05 -6.49
N TRP A 118 -9.96 -15.70 -7.57
CA TRP A 118 -9.37 -15.52 -8.89
C TRP A 118 -9.56 -14.13 -9.47
N GLY A 119 -10.58 -13.40 -9.03
CA GLY A 119 -10.88 -12.05 -9.48
C GLY A 119 -12.25 -11.59 -9.03
N ALA A 120 -12.57 -10.34 -9.33
CA ALA A 120 -13.90 -9.77 -9.16
C ALA A 120 -14.24 -8.90 -10.37
N ALA A 121 -15.50 -8.90 -10.78
CA ALA A 121 -16.03 -8.01 -11.81
C ALA A 121 -17.53 -7.81 -11.60
N GLY A 122 -17.99 -6.56 -11.74
CA GLY A 122 -19.37 -6.20 -11.37
C GLY A 122 -19.68 -6.61 -9.94
N ASP A 123 -20.84 -7.16 -9.70
CA ASP A 123 -21.30 -7.57 -8.36
C ASP A 123 -20.84 -8.98 -7.97
N CYS A 124 -19.83 -9.56 -8.66
CA CYS A 124 -19.42 -10.94 -8.45
C CYS A 124 -17.94 -11.11 -8.18
N VAL A 125 -17.63 -12.08 -7.33
CA VAL A 125 -16.32 -12.70 -7.15
C VAL A 125 -16.26 -13.97 -7.99
N TYR A 126 -15.13 -14.20 -8.63
CA TYR A 126 -14.82 -15.43 -9.34
C TYR A 126 -13.83 -16.24 -8.53
N ALA A 127 -14.16 -17.51 -8.31
CA ALA A 127 -13.36 -18.37 -7.43
C ALA A 127 -13.25 -19.79 -7.98
N GLY A 128 -12.22 -20.50 -7.53
CA GLY A 128 -12.04 -21.93 -7.78
C GLY A 128 -12.35 -22.74 -6.54
N ARG A 129 -13.16 -23.79 -6.68
CA ARG A 129 -13.47 -24.75 -5.63
C ARG A 129 -12.92 -26.12 -5.99
N VAL A 130 -12.20 -26.75 -5.08
CA VAL A 130 -11.76 -28.16 -5.25
C VAL A 130 -12.94 -29.08 -5.03
N ALA A 131 -13.27 -29.89 -6.03
CA ALA A 131 -14.31 -30.91 -6.00
C ALA A 131 -13.74 -32.28 -6.38
N ARG A 132 -14.55 -33.35 -6.26
CA ARG A 132 -14.12 -34.74 -6.55
C ARG A 132 -13.63 -34.96 -7.99
N GLY A 133 -14.06 -34.12 -8.94
CA GLY A 133 -13.71 -34.20 -10.36
C GLY A 133 -12.64 -33.20 -10.80
N GLY A 134 -12.05 -32.44 -9.88
CA GLY A 134 -11.08 -31.36 -10.18
C GLY A 134 -11.54 -29.99 -9.65
N MET A 135 -10.96 -28.94 -10.20
CA MET A 135 -11.32 -27.57 -9.85
C MET A 135 -12.57 -27.11 -10.59
N ILE A 136 -13.57 -26.63 -9.87
CA ILE A 136 -14.77 -26.01 -10.42
C ILE A 136 -14.62 -24.49 -10.31
N SER A 137 -14.93 -23.79 -11.40
CA SER A 137 -14.98 -22.33 -11.44
C SER A 137 -16.38 -21.85 -11.07
N GLU A 138 -16.47 -20.94 -10.11
CA GLU A 138 -17.73 -20.40 -9.61
C GLU A 138 -17.78 -18.87 -9.77
N GLU A 139 -18.96 -18.38 -10.11
CA GLU A 139 -19.35 -16.97 -10.03
C GLU A 139 -20.21 -16.78 -8.78
N ILE A 140 -19.76 -15.92 -7.86
CA ILE A 140 -20.31 -15.78 -6.51
C ILE A 140 -20.71 -14.32 -6.30
N GLU A 141 -21.93 -14.07 -5.87
CA GLU A 141 -22.40 -12.72 -5.53
C GLU A 141 -21.57 -12.15 -4.36
N ILE A 142 -20.92 -11.01 -4.60
CA ILE A 142 -19.88 -10.46 -3.71
C ILE A 142 -20.39 -10.12 -2.30
N ARG A 143 -21.67 -9.70 -2.18
CA ARG A 143 -22.25 -9.26 -0.91
C ARG A 143 -22.83 -10.40 -0.06
N THR A 144 -23.23 -11.48 -0.69
CA THR A 144 -23.97 -12.58 0.00
C THR A 144 -23.23 -13.90 0.04
N GLY A 145 -22.19 -14.09 -0.80
CA GLY A 145 -21.49 -15.36 -0.95
C GLY A 145 -22.31 -16.44 -1.66
N ARG A 146 -23.47 -16.09 -2.24
CA ARG A 146 -24.32 -17.03 -2.96
C ARG A 146 -23.71 -17.35 -4.31
N VAL A 147 -23.51 -18.63 -4.62
CA VAL A 147 -23.13 -19.07 -5.96
C VAL A 147 -24.23 -18.71 -6.95
N VAL A 148 -23.90 -17.83 -7.89
CA VAL A 148 -24.79 -17.39 -8.97
C VAL A 148 -24.79 -18.44 -10.08
N ARG A 149 -23.59 -18.94 -10.42
CA ARG A 149 -23.42 -19.89 -11.52
C ARG A 149 -22.11 -20.67 -11.38
N GLU A 150 -22.12 -21.95 -11.74
CA GLU A 150 -20.92 -22.71 -12.04
C GLU A 150 -20.51 -22.45 -13.51
N LEU A 151 -19.25 -22.08 -13.72
CA LEU A 151 -18.71 -21.77 -15.04
C LEU A 151 -18.14 -22.99 -15.75
N GLY A 152 -17.92 -24.09 -15.02
CA GLY A 152 -17.36 -25.33 -15.54
C GLY A 152 -16.14 -25.80 -14.75
N SER A 153 -15.54 -26.89 -15.19
CA SER A 153 -14.40 -27.52 -14.51
C SER A 153 -13.10 -27.34 -15.30
N GLY A 154 -11.97 -27.38 -14.58
CA GLY A 154 -10.62 -27.30 -15.17
C GLY A 154 -10.37 -26.03 -15.97
N ASP A 155 -9.57 -26.14 -17.03
CA ASP A 155 -9.17 -25.01 -17.87
C ASP A 155 -10.33 -24.34 -18.61
N GLU A 156 -11.38 -25.09 -18.93
CA GLU A 156 -12.54 -24.53 -19.62
C GLU A 156 -13.27 -23.53 -18.73
N GLY A 157 -13.59 -23.90 -17.51
CA GLY A 157 -14.20 -23.00 -16.55
C GLY A 157 -13.29 -21.82 -16.20
N ARG A 158 -11.98 -22.05 -16.10
CA ARG A 158 -11.00 -20.98 -15.81
C ARG A 158 -10.94 -19.90 -16.91
N ARG A 159 -11.10 -20.27 -18.18
CA ARG A 159 -11.12 -19.32 -19.31
C ARG A 159 -12.32 -18.38 -19.30
N LEU A 160 -13.40 -18.74 -18.61
CA LEU A 160 -14.59 -17.91 -18.48
C LEU A 160 -14.49 -16.89 -17.34
N VAL A 161 -13.47 -16.98 -16.50
CA VAL A 161 -13.21 -16.00 -15.45
C VAL A 161 -12.67 -14.72 -16.09
N PRO A 162 -13.27 -13.55 -15.83
CA PRO A 162 -12.75 -12.29 -16.31
C PRO A 162 -11.32 -12.04 -15.83
N PRO A 163 -10.52 -11.28 -16.59
CA PRO A 163 -9.22 -10.81 -16.10
C PRO A 163 -9.40 -10.11 -14.74
N ARG A 164 -8.45 -10.36 -13.83
CA ARG A 164 -8.44 -9.66 -12.54
C ARG A 164 -8.43 -8.16 -12.76
N GLN A 165 -9.45 -7.49 -12.31
CA GLN A 165 -9.51 -6.02 -12.29
C GLN A 165 -9.14 -5.56 -10.89
N GLU A 166 -8.07 -4.79 -10.79
CA GLU A 166 -7.77 -4.09 -9.54
C GLU A 166 -8.66 -2.86 -9.46
N SER A 167 -9.49 -2.79 -8.44
CA SER A 167 -10.38 -1.66 -8.20
C SER A 167 -9.64 -0.51 -7.51
N ILE A 168 -8.54 -0.06 -8.13
CA ILE A 168 -7.84 1.14 -7.67
C ILE A 168 -8.63 2.36 -8.17
N PRO A 169 -9.06 3.26 -7.27
CA PRO A 169 -9.73 4.47 -7.68
C PRO A 169 -8.86 5.31 -8.62
N ALA A 170 -9.45 5.84 -9.70
CA ALA A 170 -8.72 6.57 -10.74
C ALA A 170 -8.05 7.88 -10.25
N ASP A 171 -8.48 8.39 -9.11
CA ASP A 171 -7.94 9.58 -8.45
C ASP A 171 -6.75 9.28 -7.52
N VAL A 172 -6.35 8.02 -7.40
CA VAL A 172 -5.16 7.58 -6.64
C VAL A 172 -3.96 7.49 -7.57
N LEU A 173 -2.87 8.12 -7.17
CA LEU A 173 -1.60 8.07 -7.88
C LEU A 173 -0.60 7.23 -7.07
N PHE A 174 0.04 6.28 -7.74
CA PHE A 174 1.19 5.55 -7.22
C PHE A 174 2.48 6.12 -7.77
N PRO A 175 3.60 5.98 -7.05
CA PRO A 175 4.86 6.54 -7.50
C PRO A 175 5.41 5.81 -8.73
N SER A 176 6.05 6.59 -9.60
CA SER A 176 6.92 6.07 -10.65
C SER A 176 8.28 5.74 -10.07
N HIS A 177 8.89 4.64 -10.53
CA HIS A 177 10.17 4.18 -10.03
C HIS A 177 11.34 4.77 -10.82
N LEU A 178 12.41 5.13 -10.09
CA LEU A 178 13.72 5.49 -10.60
C LEU A 178 14.75 4.47 -10.10
N PRO A 179 15.02 3.38 -10.83
CA PRO A 179 15.92 2.32 -10.36
C PRO A 179 17.34 2.82 -10.06
N GLU A 180 17.85 3.76 -10.87
CA GLU A 180 19.16 4.40 -10.69
C GLU A 180 19.13 5.52 -9.62
N GLY A 181 17.96 5.80 -9.05
CA GLY A 181 17.75 6.87 -8.09
C GLY A 181 18.16 8.24 -8.61
N ILE A 182 18.74 9.05 -7.75
CA ILE A 182 19.25 10.38 -8.13
C ILE A 182 20.57 10.32 -8.90
N SER A 183 21.23 9.16 -8.95
CA SER A 183 22.48 8.97 -9.70
C SER A 183 22.24 8.85 -11.22
N GLY A 184 21.01 8.58 -11.62
CA GLY A 184 20.61 8.47 -13.02
C GLY A 184 20.76 9.76 -13.81
N THR A 185 20.63 9.65 -15.13
CA THR A 185 20.76 10.75 -16.09
C THR A 185 19.42 11.32 -16.56
N SER A 186 18.30 10.75 -16.12
CA SER A 186 16.97 11.24 -16.47
C SER A 186 16.76 12.68 -15.98
N PRO A 187 15.90 13.48 -16.64
CA PRO A 187 15.58 14.83 -16.16
C PRO A 187 15.09 14.84 -14.70
N MET A 188 14.34 13.82 -14.28
CA MET A 188 13.87 13.67 -12.91
C MET A 188 15.03 13.37 -11.95
N SER A 189 15.93 12.45 -12.28
CA SER A 189 17.12 12.17 -11.47
C SER A 189 17.97 13.44 -11.26
N VAL A 190 18.12 14.24 -12.31
CA VAL A 190 18.87 15.52 -12.23
C VAL A 190 18.16 16.50 -11.29
N LEU A 191 16.84 16.67 -11.43
CA LEU A 191 16.04 17.55 -10.56
C LEU A 191 16.18 17.14 -9.08
N LEU A 192 16.02 15.84 -8.78
CA LEU A 192 16.08 15.34 -7.42
C LEU A 192 17.48 15.46 -6.82
N ARG A 193 18.53 15.22 -7.61
CA ARG A 193 19.93 15.42 -7.19
C ARG A 193 20.22 16.88 -6.82
N GLU A 194 19.79 17.82 -7.66
CA GLU A 194 19.93 19.25 -7.37
C GLU A 194 19.18 19.65 -6.09
N ALA A 195 17.96 19.13 -5.91
CA ALA A 195 17.14 19.42 -4.75
C ALA A 195 17.67 18.81 -3.45
N THR A 196 18.26 17.61 -3.50
CA THR A 196 18.88 16.96 -2.32
C THR A 196 20.21 17.56 -1.96
N GLY A 197 20.95 18.14 -2.93
CA GLY A 197 22.25 18.79 -2.72
C GLY A 197 23.31 17.79 -2.24
N ASN A 198 23.97 18.11 -1.12
CA ASN A 198 25.09 17.32 -0.58
C ASN A 198 24.67 16.15 0.30
N VAL A 199 23.43 15.67 0.22
CA VAL A 199 22.99 14.48 0.96
C VAL A 199 23.55 13.24 0.27
N ASP A 200 24.09 12.30 1.05
CA ASP A 200 24.60 11.01 0.55
C ASP A 200 23.42 10.06 0.26
N VAL A 201 22.77 10.28 -0.88
CA VAL A 201 21.64 9.47 -1.35
C VAL A 201 22.15 8.26 -2.10
N THR A 202 21.54 7.12 -1.84
CA THR A 202 21.88 5.83 -2.45
C THR A 202 20.64 5.00 -2.78
N GLY A 203 20.77 4.07 -3.73
CA GLY A 203 19.69 3.16 -4.12
C GLY A 203 18.59 3.81 -4.96
N PRO A 204 17.48 3.10 -5.15
CA PRO A 204 16.37 3.57 -5.96
C PRO A 204 15.65 4.76 -5.32
N ALA A 205 14.91 5.48 -6.13
CA ALA A 205 13.99 6.53 -5.69
C ALA A 205 12.64 6.32 -6.36
N GLU A 206 11.62 6.92 -5.79
CA GLU A 206 10.26 6.92 -6.32
C GLU A 206 9.72 8.34 -6.32
N TYR A 207 8.84 8.67 -7.26
CA TYR A 207 8.28 10.01 -7.34
C TYR A 207 6.86 10.04 -7.90
N ILE A 208 6.10 11.06 -7.49
CA ILE A 208 4.85 11.50 -8.12
C ILE A 208 5.01 12.97 -8.45
N GLU A 209 4.71 13.35 -9.70
CA GLU A 209 4.64 14.74 -10.12
C GLU A 209 3.20 15.18 -10.28
N GLN A 210 2.83 16.28 -9.61
CA GLN A 210 1.51 16.90 -9.74
C GLN A 210 1.62 18.42 -9.57
N HIS A 211 1.05 19.21 -10.51
CA HIS A 211 0.99 20.66 -10.45
C HIS A 211 2.30 21.34 -10.04
N GLN A 212 3.40 21.01 -10.73
CA GLN A 212 4.76 21.53 -10.47
C GLN A 212 5.32 21.18 -9.06
N ARG A 213 4.70 20.23 -8.37
CA ARG A 213 5.26 19.60 -7.17
C ARG A 213 5.69 18.19 -7.50
N VAL A 214 6.87 17.85 -7.01
CA VAL A 214 7.36 16.46 -7.06
C VAL A 214 7.49 15.99 -5.62
N VAL A 215 6.69 14.99 -5.26
CA VAL A 215 6.87 14.20 -4.04
C VAL A 215 7.76 13.05 -4.40
N PHE A 216 8.79 12.78 -3.62
CA PHE A 216 9.71 11.68 -3.91
C PHE A 216 10.24 11.04 -2.64
N SER A 217 10.41 9.73 -2.68
CA SER A 217 11.10 8.98 -1.64
C SER A 217 12.52 8.65 -2.07
N TYR A 218 13.43 8.58 -1.12
CA TYR A 218 14.83 8.28 -1.34
C TYR A 218 15.48 7.70 -0.08
N TYR A 219 16.63 7.09 -0.26
CA TYR A 219 17.41 6.50 0.82
C TYR A 219 18.70 7.27 1.03
N GLU A 220 19.02 7.54 2.29
CA GLU A 220 20.21 8.26 2.74
C GLU A 220 21.07 7.35 3.60
N ARG A 221 22.37 7.34 3.39
CA ARG A 221 23.29 6.62 4.27
C ARG A 221 23.28 7.26 5.64
N GLY A 222 22.92 6.47 6.64
CA GLY A 222 22.96 6.90 8.04
C GLY A 222 24.38 7.03 8.56
N LYS A 223 24.53 7.67 9.72
CA LYS A 223 25.84 7.78 10.39
C LYS A 223 26.43 6.42 10.79
N ASP A 224 25.57 5.44 11.01
CA ASP A 224 25.94 4.06 11.39
C ASP A 224 26.03 3.13 10.17
N PHE A 225 26.05 3.69 8.96
CA PHE A 225 26.20 2.90 7.75
C PHE A 225 27.60 2.30 7.67
N THR A 226 27.67 0.99 7.49
CA THR A 226 28.90 0.26 7.13
C THR A 226 28.59 -0.71 6.00
N GLU A 227 29.60 -1.12 5.22
CA GLU A 227 29.40 -2.11 4.16
C GLU A 227 28.90 -3.47 4.70
N GLN A 228 29.28 -3.82 5.94
CA GLN A 228 28.85 -5.03 6.61
C GLN A 228 27.44 -4.89 7.21
N ARG A 229 26.98 -3.65 7.48
CA ARG A 229 25.68 -3.34 8.02
C ARG A 229 25.11 -2.11 7.31
N PRO A 230 24.55 -2.30 6.10
CA PRO A 230 24.02 -1.21 5.29
C PRO A 230 22.65 -0.73 5.83
N VAL A 231 22.68 0.04 6.90
CA VAL A 231 21.45 0.65 7.45
C VAL A 231 21.24 2.02 6.78
N LEU A 232 20.10 2.17 6.16
CA LEU A 232 19.68 3.37 5.44
C LEU A 232 18.58 4.09 6.20
N ALA A 233 18.50 5.40 6.05
CA ALA A 233 17.32 6.17 6.42
C ALA A 233 16.44 6.36 5.19
N SER A 234 15.18 5.95 5.25
CA SER A 234 14.16 6.25 4.23
C SER A 234 13.57 7.63 4.48
N ARG A 235 13.50 8.45 3.45
CA ARG A 235 12.97 9.80 3.51
C ARG A 235 11.98 10.07 2.40
N ILE A 236 11.07 11.00 2.65
CA ILE A 236 10.21 11.59 1.64
C ILE A 236 10.44 13.08 1.59
N GLY A 237 10.49 13.66 0.40
CA GLY A 237 10.70 15.07 0.15
C GLY A 237 9.69 15.65 -0.82
N VAL A 238 9.50 16.95 -0.77
CA VAL A 238 8.70 17.72 -1.72
C VAL A 238 9.56 18.76 -2.37
N VAL A 239 9.62 18.74 -3.70
CA VAL A 239 10.35 19.70 -4.53
C VAL A 239 9.37 20.54 -5.34
N ASP A 240 9.66 21.79 -5.49
CA ASP A 240 9.04 22.68 -6.47
C ASP A 240 9.79 22.52 -7.79
N ALA A 241 9.15 21.95 -8.81
CA ALA A 241 9.80 21.63 -10.08
C ALA A 241 10.26 22.88 -10.84
N SER A 242 9.54 24.00 -10.72
CA SER A 242 9.87 25.26 -11.40
C SER A 242 11.10 25.95 -10.82
N SER A 243 11.17 26.05 -9.50
CA SER A 243 12.31 26.66 -8.79
C SER A 243 13.42 25.68 -8.43
N ARG A 244 13.20 24.37 -8.63
CA ARG A 244 14.11 23.26 -8.26
C ARG A 244 14.51 23.24 -6.79
N ARG A 245 13.65 23.81 -5.92
CA ARG A 245 13.95 23.95 -4.49
C ARG A 245 13.18 22.94 -3.65
N MET A 246 13.88 22.35 -2.71
CA MET A 246 13.29 21.54 -1.67
C MET A 246 12.36 22.39 -0.81
N ARG A 247 11.10 21.98 -0.67
CA ARG A 247 10.09 22.60 0.20
C ARG A 247 10.11 22.05 1.60
N GLY A 248 10.40 20.76 1.72
CA GLY A 248 10.51 20.09 3.01
C GLY A 248 10.82 18.61 2.86
N THR A 249 11.21 18.00 3.98
CA THR A 249 11.48 16.56 4.05
C THR A 249 10.91 15.98 5.35
N MET A 250 10.64 14.68 5.34
CA MET A 250 10.26 13.89 6.51
C MET A 250 11.00 12.55 6.48
N VAL A 251 11.44 12.06 7.63
CA VAL A 251 11.97 10.72 7.77
C VAL A 251 10.80 9.74 7.82
N LEU A 252 10.87 8.71 6.98
CA LEU A 252 9.90 7.61 7.02
C LEU A 252 10.37 6.48 7.92
N ASP A 253 11.65 6.11 7.83
CA ASP A 253 12.24 5.07 8.67
C ASP A 253 13.74 5.34 8.86
N HIS A 254 14.24 5.12 10.05
CA HIS A 254 15.65 5.33 10.42
C HIS A 254 16.53 4.11 10.17
N ALA A 255 15.95 2.94 9.93
CA ALA A 255 16.68 1.66 9.93
C ALA A 255 16.23 0.69 8.82
N VAL A 256 16.30 1.13 7.57
CA VAL A 256 15.98 0.30 6.41
C VAL A 256 17.19 -0.49 5.98
N VAL A 257 17.07 -1.82 5.91
CA VAL A 257 18.14 -2.71 5.43
C VAL A 257 18.07 -2.90 3.91
N VAL A 258 16.85 -3.02 3.38
CA VAL A 258 16.58 -3.21 1.95
C VAL A 258 15.55 -2.19 1.51
N PRO A 259 15.81 -1.39 0.46
CA PRO A 259 14.80 -0.52 -0.13
C PRO A 259 13.53 -1.30 -0.52
N ILE A 260 12.37 -0.76 -0.17
CA ILE A 260 11.07 -1.31 -0.54
C ILE A 260 10.36 -0.34 -1.48
N PRO A 261 9.64 -0.84 -2.49
CA PRO A 261 8.84 -0.01 -3.40
C PRO A 261 7.53 0.45 -2.73
N ASP A 262 6.84 1.35 -3.43
CA ASP A 262 5.50 1.84 -3.08
C ASP A 262 5.41 2.42 -1.66
N THR A 263 6.41 3.25 -1.32
CA THR A 263 6.54 3.83 0.03
C THR A 263 5.48 4.87 0.36
N PHE A 264 4.77 5.36 -0.66
CA PHE A 264 3.70 6.35 -0.51
C PHE A 264 2.72 6.28 -1.68
N LEU A 265 1.57 6.88 -1.49
CA LEU A 265 0.58 7.13 -2.55
C LEU A 265 0.06 8.55 -2.44
N MET A 266 -0.63 9.03 -3.48
CA MET A 266 -1.22 10.37 -3.47
C MET A 266 -2.64 10.35 -3.97
N ARG A 267 -3.49 11.19 -3.35
CA ARG A 267 -4.88 11.44 -3.73
C ARG A 267 -5.26 12.87 -3.40
N ASP A 268 -5.93 13.58 -4.31
CA ASP A 268 -6.46 14.94 -4.10
C ASP A 268 -5.42 15.93 -3.54
N GLY A 269 -4.18 15.88 -4.02
CA GLY A 269 -3.10 16.75 -3.57
C GLY A 269 -2.62 16.49 -2.13
N VAL A 270 -2.96 15.34 -1.56
CA VAL A 270 -2.45 14.83 -0.29
C VAL A 270 -1.64 13.57 -0.55
N PHE A 271 -0.41 13.50 -0.06
CA PHE A 271 0.30 12.24 -0.06
C PHE A 271 0.18 11.54 1.30
N TYR A 272 0.17 10.22 1.24
CA TYR A 272 0.04 9.31 2.37
C TYR A 272 1.26 8.41 2.41
N ALA A 273 2.00 8.42 3.52
CA ALA A 273 3.20 7.62 3.70
C ALA A 273 3.22 6.96 5.08
N VAL A 274 3.81 5.78 5.16
CA VAL A 274 3.98 5.07 6.44
C VAL A 274 5.31 5.46 7.05
N ARG A 275 5.27 5.91 8.31
CA ARG A 275 6.44 6.27 9.11
C ARG A 275 6.66 5.21 10.21
N GLU A 276 7.93 4.82 10.39
CA GLU A 276 8.36 3.82 11.38
C GLU A 276 7.50 2.54 11.33
N ARG A 277 7.06 2.19 10.12
CA ARG A 277 6.21 1.02 9.82
C ARG A 277 4.82 1.01 10.51
N LYS A 278 4.54 1.96 11.38
CA LYS A 278 3.36 1.97 12.26
C LYS A 278 2.45 3.18 12.12
N THR A 279 2.96 4.28 11.61
CA THR A 279 2.19 5.53 11.56
C THR A 279 1.93 5.93 10.13
N LEU A 280 0.69 5.88 9.69
CA LEU A 280 0.25 6.48 8.43
C LEU A 280 0.13 7.99 8.63
N CYS A 281 0.84 8.75 7.80
CA CYS A 281 0.86 10.21 7.80
C CYS A 281 0.22 10.74 6.53
N ALA A 282 -0.62 11.77 6.65
CA ALA A 282 -1.14 12.52 5.50
C ALA A 282 -0.52 13.91 5.45
N VAL A 283 0.04 14.29 4.33
CA VAL A 283 0.64 15.61 4.12
C VAL A 283 0.01 16.29 2.91
N ARG A 284 -0.60 17.45 3.14
CA ARG A 284 -1.20 18.26 2.08
C ARG A 284 -0.11 19.05 1.33
N LEU A 285 -0.13 18.98 0.00
CA LEU A 285 0.85 19.68 -0.85
C LEU A 285 0.45 21.13 -1.15
N PHE A 286 -0.84 21.40 -1.16
CA PHE A 286 -1.41 22.70 -1.48
C PHE A 286 -2.25 23.18 -0.31
N PRO A 287 -2.25 24.50 -0.04
CA PRO A 287 -3.07 25.08 1.02
C PRO A 287 -4.58 24.94 0.78
#